data_1514ff816d94c0abde9a5b4bfc923427
#
_entry.id   1514ff816d94c0abde9a5b4bfc923427
#
_cell.length_a   1.000
_cell.length_b   1.000
_cell.length_c   1.000
_cell.angle_alpha   90.00
_cell.angle_beta   90.00
_cell.angle_gamma   90.00
#
_symmetry.space_group_name_H-M   'P 1'
#
loop_
_entity.id
_entity.type
_entity.pdbx_description
1 polymer ?
#
loop_
_entity_poly.entity_id
_entity_poly.type
_entity_poly.pdbx_seq_one_letter_code
_entity_poly.pdbx_strand_id
1 'polypeptide(L)'
;GGTCASCEFNQFRSASDGKAKACKNMRHLYLLRSGDYIPLQVVLPPTSLRPYQDFYNLAFALRNRAIYGSVVQIGLKRADNGTNIYSVATFKKLYDFTGEQLAQITEVATQFREQIKMMLQQRAADAENRSEDGDLEASGYKVVEGGEDAFCITSDALDGDRDELPL
;
A
#
# COMPACT_ATOMS: atom_id res chain seq x y z
N GLY A 1 17.40 -13.54 -0.07
CA GLY A 1 17.21 -12.31 -0.86
C GLY A 1 18.35 -11.33 -0.64
N GLY A 2 18.87 -10.73 -1.73
CA GLY A 2 19.95 -9.74 -1.68
C GLY A 2 19.50 -8.39 -1.11
N THR A 3 20.47 -7.53 -0.81
CA THR A 3 20.21 -6.15 -0.40
C THR A 3 19.63 -5.32 -1.55
N CYS A 4 18.54 -4.57 -1.32
CA CYS A 4 17.93 -3.72 -2.34
C CYS A 4 18.88 -2.66 -2.93
N ALA A 5 19.94 -2.28 -2.20
CA ALA A 5 20.92 -1.29 -2.67
C ALA A 5 21.77 -1.82 -3.83
N SER A 6 22.08 -3.10 -3.84
CA SER A 6 22.89 -3.77 -4.88
C SER A 6 22.06 -4.53 -5.91
N CYS A 7 20.74 -4.54 -5.77
CA CYS A 7 19.83 -5.27 -6.67
C CYS A 7 19.75 -4.59 -8.04
N GLU A 8 19.99 -5.35 -9.10
CA GLU A 8 19.93 -4.87 -10.48
C GLU A 8 18.54 -4.33 -10.87
N PHE A 9 17.47 -4.95 -10.36
CA PHE A 9 16.09 -4.50 -10.59
C PHE A 9 15.72 -3.18 -9.90
N ASN A 10 16.51 -2.77 -8.90
CA ASN A 10 16.32 -1.49 -8.20
C ASN A 10 17.11 -0.34 -8.84
N GLN A 11 17.75 -0.56 -9.96
CA GLN A 11 18.50 0.48 -10.68
C GLN A 11 17.62 1.12 -11.76
N PHE A 12 17.86 2.40 -12.06
CA PHE A 12 17.20 3.06 -13.17
C PHE A 12 17.59 2.38 -14.49
N ARG A 13 16.67 2.30 -15.43
CA ARG A 13 16.78 1.60 -16.72
C ARG A 13 16.70 0.08 -16.65
N SER A 14 16.36 -0.50 -15.49
CA SER A 14 16.17 -1.95 -15.37
C SER A 14 14.80 -2.43 -15.83
N ALA A 15 13.81 -1.53 -15.98
CA ALA A 15 12.51 -1.87 -16.54
C ALA A 15 12.56 -2.09 -18.05
N SER A 16 11.61 -2.83 -18.59
CA SER A 16 11.51 -3.15 -20.02
C SER A 16 11.39 -1.92 -20.93
N ASP A 17 10.90 -0.79 -20.39
CA ASP A 17 10.83 0.50 -21.11
C ASP A 17 12.17 1.25 -21.17
N GLY A 18 13.22 0.72 -20.53
CA GLY A 18 14.55 1.29 -20.47
C GLY A 18 14.66 2.64 -19.74
N LYS A 19 13.60 3.10 -19.07
CA LYS A 19 13.53 4.41 -18.38
C LYS A 19 13.36 4.27 -16.88
N ALA A 20 12.48 3.37 -16.46
CA ALA A 20 12.11 3.19 -15.06
C ALA A 20 12.95 2.11 -14.36
N LYS A 21 12.67 1.89 -13.08
CA LYS A 21 13.14 0.72 -12.33
C LYS A 21 12.13 -0.42 -12.48
N ALA A 22 12.62 -1.65 -12.71
CA ALA A 22 11.77 -2.84 -12.71
C ALA A 22 11.20 -3.10 -11.31
N CYS A 23 12.02 -2.97 -10.26
CA CYS A 23 11.58 -3.03 -8.88
C CYS A 23 11.25 -1.62 -8.36
N LYS A 24 9.98 -1.39 -8.04
CA LYS A 24 9.50 -0.11 -7.51
C LYS A 24 9.51 -0.14 -5.99
N ASN A 25 10.14 0.86 -5.37
CA ASN A 25 10.05 1.04 -3.92
C ASN A 25 8.62 1.46 -3.55
N MET A 26 7.97 0.67 -2.71
CA MET A 26 6.63 0.91 -2.22
C MET A 26 6.68 1.04 -0.70
N ARG A 27 5.75 1.77 -0.10
CA ARG A 27 5.60 1.82 1.35
C ARG A 27 4.24 1.30 1.76
N HIS A 28 4.26 0.34 2.66
CA HIS A 28 3.05 -0.23 3.25
C HIS A 28 2.72 0.53 4.54
N LEU A 29 1.51 1.06 4.61
CA LEU A 29 0.94 1.67 5.80
C LEU A 29 -0.17 0.77 6.31
N TYR A 30 -0.20 0.53 7.61
CA TYR A 30 -1.27 -0.17 8.29
C TYR A 30 -2.06 0.84 9.08
N LEU A 31 -3.33 0.96 8.75
CA LEU A 31 -4.23 2.00 9.28
C LEU A 31 -5.40 1.34 9.98
N LEU A 32 -5.72 1.80 11.18
CA LEU A 32 -6.96 1.44 11.84
C LEU A 32 -7.97 2.57 11.62
N ARG A 33 -9.08 2.25 10.97
CA ARG A 33 -10.16 3.19 10.76
C ARG A 33 -11.10 3.17 11.97
N SER A 34 -11.69 4.31 12.30
CA SER A 34 -12.66 4.40 13.40
C SER A 34 -13.81 3.40 13.20
N GLY A 35 -14.06 2.58 14.22
CA GLY A 35 -15.07 1.52 14.19
C GLY A 35 -14.60 0.19 13.61
N ASP A 36 -13.41 0.10 13.03
CA ASP A 36 -12.85 -1.14 12.53
C ASP A 36 -11.91 -1.78 13.56
N TYR A 37 -11.96 -3.11 13.65
CA TYR A 37 -11.05 -3.90 14.49
C TYR A 37 -9.90 -4.51 13.70
N ILE A 38 -9.95 -4.42 12.37
CA ILE A 38 -8.95 -4.99 11.46
C ILE A 38 -8.23 -3.85 10.75
N PRO A 39 -6.88 -3.81 10.77
CA PRO A 39 -6.12 -2.78 10.11
C PRO A 39 -6.23 -2.91 8.58
N LEU A 40 -6.41 -1.79 7.91
CA LEU A 40 -6.32 -1.68 6.46
C LEU A 40 -4.87 -1.51 6.04
N GLN A 41 -4.45 -2.24 5.01
CA GLN A 41 -3.16 -2.04 4.37
C GLN A 41 -3.31 -1.07 3.19
N VAL A 42 -2.60 0.04 3.25
CA VAL A 42 -2.50 1.01 2.14
C VAL A 42 -1.08 0.97 1.59
N VAL A 43 -0.94 0.75 0.30
CA VAL A 43 0.36 0.71 -0.38
C VAL A 43 0.58 2.04 -1.10
N LEU A 44 1.62 2.76 -0.70
CA LEU A 44 2.01 4.02 -1.33
C LEU A 44 2.95 3.77 -2.50
N PRO A 45 2.60 4.23 -3.71
CA PRO A 45 3.48 4.18 -4.88
C PRO A 45 4.65 5.17 -4.74
N PRO A 46 5.71 5.04 -5.56
CA PRO A 46 6.87 5.93 -5.52
C PRO A 46 6.54 7.42 -5.59
N THR A 47 5.50 7.80 -6.34
CA THR A 47 5.02 9.19 -6.46
C THR A 47 4.51 9.79 -5.16
N SER A 48 4.04 8.95 -4.24
CA SER A 48 3.48 9.37 -2.95
C SER A 48 4.47 9.21 -1.78
N LEU A 49 5.67 8.67 -2.01
CA LEU A 49 6.67 8.47 -0.95
C LEU A 49 7.19 9.80 -0.40
N ARG A 50 7.53 10.75 -1.27
CA ARG A 50 8.03 12.06 -0.85
C ARG A 50 7.00 12.85 -0.05
N PRO A 51 5.75 13.03 -0.52
CA PRO A 51 4.70 13.65 0.27
C PRO A 51 4.48 13.01 1.64
N TYR A 52 4.56 11.68 1.71
CA TYR A 52 4.49 10.96 2.98
C TYR A 52 5.68 11.28 3.90
N GLN A 53 6.91 11.28 3.35
CA GLN A 53 8.12 11.54 4.12
C GLN A 53 8.13 12.96 4.69
N ASP A 54 7.75 13.95 3.88
CA ASP A 54 7.66 15.35 4.30
C ASP A 54 6.62 15.51 5.41
N PHE A 55 5.46 14.89 5.25
CA PHE A 55 4.42 14.85 6.28
C PHE A 55 4.91 14.18 7.57
N TYR A 56 5.54 13.02 7.48
CA TYR A 56 6.06 12.28 8.64
C TYR A 56 7.10 13.10 9.41
N ASN A 57 8.04 13.69 8.71
CA ASN A 57 9.08 14.50 9.32
C ASN A 57 8.49 15.71 10.06
N LEU A 58 7.59 16.46 9.41
CA LEU A 58 6.99 17.65 9.98
C LEU A 58 6.04 17.35 11.15
N ALA A 59 5.19 16.33 10.99
CA ALA A 59 4.14 16.07 11.96
C ALA A 59 4.59 15.23 13.16
N PHE A 60 5.60 14.35 12.98
CA PHE A 60 5.99 13.36 13.97
C PHE A 60 7.47 13.37 14.33
N ALA A 61 8.39 13.25 13.36
CA ALA A 61 9.81 13.07 13.65
C ALA A 61 10.41 14.27 14.38
N LEU A 62 10.16 15.48 13.92
CA LEU A 62 10.64 16.71 14.57
C LEU A 62 10.06 16.93 15.97
N ARG A 63 8.96 16.28 16.29
CA ARG A 63 8.26 16.39 17.58
C ARG A 63 8.49 15.18 18.48
N ASN A 64 9.31 14.22 18.04
CA ASN A 64 9.56 12.95 18.71
C ASN A 64 8.27 12.23 19.11
N ARG A 65 7.29 12.21 18.22
CA ARG A 65 5.98 11.59 18.44
C ARG A 65 5.81 10.33 17.60
N ALA A 66 5.17 9.33 18.21
CA ALA A 66 4.77 8.12 17.49
C ALA A 66 3.57 8.40 16.59
N ILE A 67 3.60 7.86 15.36
CA ILE A 67 2.55 8.09 14.36
C ILE A 67 1.17 7.56 14.77
N TYR A 68 1.12 6.48 15.54
CA TYR A 68 -0.13 5.88 16.03
C TYR A 68 -0.84 6.74 17.09
N GLY A 69 -0.13 7.69 17.70
CA GLY A 69 -0.70 8.61 18.70
C GLY A 69 -1.53 9.76 18.11
N SER A 70 -1.89 9.70 16.82
CA SER A 70 -2.61 10.79 16.15
C SER A 70 -3.58 10.26 15.12
N VAL A 71 -4.64 11.02 14.88
CA VAL A 71 -5.56 10.78 13.77
C VAL A 71 -5.07 11.54 12.54
N VAL A 72 -4.98 10.80 11.43
CA VAL A 72 -4.49 11.31 10.15
C VAL A 72 -5.57 11.14 9.09
N GLN A 73 -5.84 12.18 8.36
CA GLN A 73 -6.66 12.15 7.16
C GLN A 73 -5.76 11.87 5.95
N ILE A 74 -6.12 10.88 5.16
CA ILE A 74 -5.47 10.55 3.90
C ILE A 74 -6.42 10.91 2.77
N GLY A 75 -5.93 11.62 1.78
CA GLY A 75 -6.66 12.00 0.58
C GLY A 75 -5.84 11.76 -0.67
N LEU A 76 -6.41 12.08 -1.82
CA LEU A 76 -5.74 12.00 -3.12
C LEU A 76 -5.81 13.36 -3.82
N LYS A 77 -4.71 13.73 -4.46
CA LYS A 77 -4.62 14.89 -5.35
C LYS A 77 -4.24 14.42 -6.75
N ARG A 78 -4.96 14.91 -7.74
CA ARG A 78 -4.60 14.72 -9.15
C ARG A 78 -3.31 15.47 -9.46
N ALA A 79 -2.39 14.81 -10.13
CA ALA A 79 -1.15 15.38 -10.64
C ALA A 79 -1.00 15.04 -12.12
N ASP A 80 -0.31 15.89 -12.85
CA ASP A 80 -0.04 15.75 -14.27
C ASP A 80 1.44 16.09 -14.51
N ASN A 81 2.13 15.24 -15.25
CA ASN A 81 3.53 15.46 -15.64
C ASN A 81 3.68 15.79 -17.14
N GLY A 82 2.58 16.17 -17.80
CA GLY A 82 2.55 16.47 -19.24
C GLY A 82 2.40 15.24 -20.13
N THR A 83 2.73 14.04 -19.63
CA THR A 83 2.60 12.77 -20.37
C THR A 83 1.50 11.89 -19.78
N ASN A 84 1.41 11.85 -18.46
CA ASN A 84 0.48 10.99 -17.74
C ASN A 84 -0.22 11.76 -16.61
N ILE A 85 -1.48 11.45 -16.42
CA ILE A 85 -2.28 11.91 -15.29
C ILE A 85 -2.25 10.80 -14.23
N TYR A 86 -1.97 11.16 -12.99
CA TYR A 86 -1.90 10.23 -11.88
C TYR A 86 -2.37 10.85 -10.57
N SER A 87 -2.57 10.03 -9.55
CA SER A 87 -2.96 10.49 -8.22
C SER A 87 -1.78 10.41 -7.25
N VAL A 88 -1.65 11.43 -6.42
CA VAL A 88 -0.66 11.50 -5.35
C VAL A 88 -1.37 11.54 -4.01
N ALA A 89 -0.94 10.72 -3.07
CA ALA A 89 -1.50 10.72 -1.72
C ALA A 89 -1.17 12.03 -0.98
N THR A 90 -2.15 12.53 -0.26
CA THR A 90 -2.02 13.70 0.62
C THR A 90 -2.31 13.30 2.05
N PHE A 91 -1.64 13.94 3.00
CA PHE A 91 -1.72 13.61 4.41
C PHE A 91 -1.96 14.86 5.22
N LYS A 92 -2.90 14.77 6.18
CA LYS A 92 -3.20 15.86 7.12
C LYS A 92 -3.39 15.27 8.50
N LYS A 93 -2.62 15.74 9.47
CA LYS A 93 -2.86 15.42 10.88
C LYS A 93 -4.07 16.22 11.36
N LEU A 94 -5.05 15.53 11.95
CA LEU A 94 -6.25 16.14 12.48
C LEU A 94 -6.07 16.52 13.95
N TYR A 95 -5.78 15.54 14.80
CA TYR A 95 -5.53 15.75 16.21
C TYR A 95 -4.64 14.64 16.80
N ASP A 96 -4.14 14.89 18.01
CA ASP A 96 -3.34 13.95 18.78
C ASP A 96 -4.17 13.33 19.89
N PHE A 97 -4.01 12.04 20.13
CA PHE A 97 -4.52 11.39 21.32
C PHE A 97 -3.73 11.83 22.55
N THR A 98 -4.39 11.96 23.69
CA THR A 98 -3.79 12.35 24.96
C THR A 98 -4.34 11.49 26.11
N GLY A 99 -3.63 11.46 27.23
CA GLY A 99 -4.09 10.78 28.44
C GLY A 99 -4.42 9.31 28.22
N GLU A 100 -5.58 8.88 28.71
CA GLU A 100 -6.03 7.48 28.66
C GLU A 100 -6.23 6.98 27.23
N GLN A 101 -6.72 7.82 26.31
CA GLN A 101 -6.86 7.43 24.91
C GLN A 101 -5.53 7.10 24.26
N LEU A 102 -4.47 7.84 24.56
CA LEU A 102 -3.12 7.54 24.07
C LEU A 102 -2.61 6.21 24.65
N ALA A 103 -2.87 5.92 25.90
CA ALA A 103 -2.48 4.65 26.51
C ALA A 103 -3.16 3.46 25.83
N GLN A 104 -4.49 3.54 25.63
CA GLN A 104 -5.26 2.50 24.95
C GLN A 104 -4.79 2.28 23.51
N ILE A 105 -4.60 3.36 22.71
CA ILE A 105 -4.16 3.21 21.34
C ILE A 105 -2.72 2.71 21.23
N THR A 106 -1.88 2.99 22.22
CA THR A 106 -0.50 2.48 22.29
C THR A 106 -0.49 0.97 22.49
N GLU A 107 -1.36 0.46 23.34
CA GLU A 107 -1.50 -0.99 23.56
C GLU A 107 -1.99 -1.68 22.27
N VAL A 108 -3.04 -1.17 21.66
CA VAL A 108 -3.56 -1.68 20.39
C VAL A 108 -2.49 -1.64 19.28
N ALA A 109 -1.77 -0.53 19.15
CA ALA A 109 -0.71 -0.39 18.15
C ALA A 109 0.45 -1.38 18.38
N THR A 110 0.76 -1.69 19.63
CA THR A 110 1.79 -2.67 19.98
C THR A 110 1.37 -4.08 19.57
N GLN A 111 0.15 -4.48 19.89
CA GLN A 111 -0.42 -5.77 19.51
C GLN A 111 -0.45 -5.95 17.98
N PHE A 112 -0.92 -4.95 17.25
CA PHE A 112 -0.93 -4.99 15.78
C PHE A 112 0.46 -5.05 15.18
N ARG A 113 1.43 -4.35 15.75
CA ARG A 113 2.82 -4.39 15.28
C ARG A 113 3.40 -5.80 15.36
N GLU A 114 3.18 -6.51 16.44
CA GLU A 114 3.66 -7.89 16.60
C GLU A 114 2.93 -8.84 15.63
N GLN A 115 1.62 -8.72 15.47
CA GLN A 115 0.87 -9.50 14.49
C GLN A 115 1.35 -9.29 13.06
N ILE A 116 1.54 -8.02 12.65
CA ILE A 116 2.04 -7.67 11.32
C ILE A 116 3.45 -8.23 11.12
N LYS A 117 4.31 -8.13 12.12
CA LYS A 117 5.67 -8.66 12.08
C LYS A 117 5.67 -10.19 11.86
N MET A 118 4.87 -10.92 12.62
CA MET A 118 4.71 -12.38 12.44
C MET A 118 4.18 -12.72 11.04
N MET A 119 3.17 -12.02 10.57
CA MET A 119 2.61 -12.23 9.22
C MET A 119 3.64 -11.98 8.11
N LEU A 120 4.47 -10.93 8.25
CA LEU A 120 5.53 -10.64 7.29
C LEU A 120 6.64 -11.69 7.31
N GLN A 121 7.01 -12.20 8.49
CA GLN A 121 7.98 -13.28 8.64
C GLN A 121 7.46 -14.58 7.99
N GLN A 122 6.20 -14.92 8.21
CA GLN A 122 5.59 -16.09 7.60
C GLN A 122 5.57 -15.98 6.06
N ARG A 123 5.17 -14.82 5.52
CA ARG A 123 5.20 -14.58 4.06
C ARG A 123 6.60 -14.68 3.47
N ALA A 124 7.62 -14.23 4.21
CA ALA A 124 9.01 -14.35 3.77
C ALA A 124 9.45 -15.82 3.72
N ALA A 125 9.13 -16.60 4.75
CA ALA A 125 9.41 -18.03 4.80
C ALA A 125 8.68 -18.80 3.67
N ASP A 126 7.40 -18.49 3.43
CA ASP A 126 6.62 -19.09 2.35
C ASP A 126 7.19 -18.76 0.96
N ALA A 127 7.74 -17.55 0.80
CA ALA A 127 8.38 -17.14 -0.45
C ALA A 127 9.73 -17.85 -0.68
N GLU A 128 10.51 -18.10 0.38
CA GLU A 128 11.75 -18.88 0.32
C GLU A 128 11.46 -20.34 -0.04
N ASN A 129 10.48 -20.96 0.58
CA ASN A 129 10.06 -22.33 0.28
C ASN A 129 9.56 -22.48 -1.17
N ARG A 130 8.88 -21.46 -1.73
CA ARG A 130 8.45 -21.49 -3.14
C ARG A 130 9.59 -21.39 -4.13
N SER A 131 10.69 -20.75 -3.77
CA SER A 131 11.86 -20.62 -4.67
C SER A 131 12.69 -21.92 -4.74
N GLU A 132 12.53 -22.81 -3.77
CA GLU A 132 13.20 -24.13 -3.77
C GLU A 132 12.43 -25.19 -4.57
N ASP A 133 11.10 -25.08 -4.63
CA ASP A 133 10.26 -25.92 -5.48
C ASP A 133 10.10 -25.27 -6.86
N GLY A 134 11.11 -25.44 -7.71
CA GLY A 134 11.20 -24.87 -9.06
C GLY A 134 10.18 -25.40 -10.08
N ASP A 135 8.96 -25.69 -9.68
CA ASP A 135 7.89 -26.20 -10.55
C ASP A 135 6.66 -25.29 -10.51
N LEU A 136 6.65 -24.28 -11.37
CA LEU A 136 5.47 -23.46 -11.64
C LEU A 136 4.33 -24.25 -12.32
N GLU A 137 4.57 -25.46 -12.77
CA GLU A 137 3.55 -26.33 -13.40
C GLU A 137 2.64 -27.01 -12.37
N ALA A 138 3.03 -27.11 -11.11
CA ALA A 138 2.24 -27.78 -10.07
C ALA A 138 1.05 -26.96 -9.52
N SER A 139 0.98 -25.64 -9.77
CA SER A 139 -0.06 -24.79 -9.20
C SER A 139 -1.36 -24.72 -10.00
N GLY A 140 -1.50 -25.46 -11.10
CA GLY A 140 -2.74 -25.53 -11.88
C GLY A 140 -3.13 -24.21 -12.59
N TYR A 141 -2.30 -23.20 -12.56
CA TYR A 141 -2.47 -21.97 -13.32
C TYR A 141 -1.98 -22.20 -14.75
N LYS A 142 -2.91 -22.45 -15.68
CA LYS A 142 -2.60 -22.30 -17.10
C LYS A 142 -2.41 -20.82 -17.37
N VAL A 143 -1.20 -20.42 -17.77
CA VAL A 143 -0.98 -19.13 -18.43
C VAL A 143 -1.80 -19.16 -19.72
N VAL A 144 -2.94 -18.50 -19.73
CA VAL A 144 -3.67 -18.24 -20.96
C VAL A 144 -2.89 -17.12 -21.64
N GLU A 145 -2.13 -17.45 -22.69
CA GLU A 145 -1.57 -16.46 -23.59
C GLU A 145 -2.71 -15.57 -24.08
N GLY A 146 -2.63 -14.26 -23.80
CA GLY A 146 -3.72 -13.33 -24.00
C GLY A 146 -4.16 -13.26 -25.44
N GLY A 147 -5.32 -13.80 -25.74
CA GLY A 147 -6.16 -13.32 -26.81
C GLY A 147 -6.67 -11.92 -26.46
N GLU A 148 -6.87 -11.09 -27.46
CA GLU A 148 -7.27 -9.69 -27.38
C GLU A 148 -8.64 -9.40 -26.71
N ASP A 149 -9.25 -10.38 -26.03
CA ASP A 149 -10.58 -10.32 -25.41
C ASP A 149 -10.53 -10.31 -23.86
N ALA A 150 -9.43 -9.92 -23.26
CA ALA A 150 -9.30 -9.84 -21.81
C ALA A 150 -10.13 -8.69 -21.25
N PHE A 151 -11.37 -9.02 -20.87
CA PHE A 151 -12.21 -8.34 -19.89
C PHE A 151 -12.29 -6.82 -20.00
N CYS A 152 -12.97 -6.37 -21.05
CA CYS A 152 -13.49 -5.00 -21.13
C CYS A 152 -14.84 -4.97 -20.38
N ILE A 153 -14.89 -4.34 -19.20
CA ILE A 153 -16.16 -3.94 -18.59
C ILE A 153 -16.69 -2.81 -19.48
N THR A 154 -17.61 -3.14 -20.37
CA THR A 154 -18.34 -2.12 -21.14
C THR A 154 -19.25 -1.35 -20.20
N SER A 155 -19.37 -0.04 -20.41
CA SER A 155 -20.20 0.90 -19.65
C SER A 155 -21.68 0.52 -19.56
N ASP A 156 -22.14 -0.43 -20.35
CA ASP A 156 -23.53 -0.88 -20.41
C ASP A 156 -23.95 -1.79 -19.22
N ALA A 157 -22.99 -2.20 -18.35
CA ALA A 157 -23.30 -2.97 -17.15
C ALA A 157 -23.68 -2.10 -15.93
N LEU A 158 -23.64 -0.77 -16.05
CA LEU A 158 -23.95 0.18 -14.97
C LEU A 158 -25.33 0.84 -15.05
N ASP A 159 -26.12 0.55 -16.08
CA ASP A 159 -27.47 1.11 -16.27
C ASP A 159 -28.62 0.20 -15.83
N GLY A 160 -28.34 -0.84 -15.03
CA GLY A 160 -29.35 -1.69 -14.38
C GLY A 160 -29.74 -1.16 -13.00
N ASP A 161 -30.98 -0.69 -12.91
CA ASP A 161 -31.76 -0.44 -11.67
C ASP A 161 -31.38 0.78 -10.82
N ARG A 162 -31.78 1.94 -11.36
CA ARG A 162 -32.17 3.10 -10.56
C ARG A 162 -33.70 3.11 -10.46
N ASP A 163 -34.28 2.27 -9.64
CA ASP A 163 -35.66 2.54 -9.18
C ASP A 163 -35.91 1.82 -7.84
N GLU A 164 -36.50 2.65 -6.94
CA GLU A 164 -37.22 2.29 -5.71
C GLU A 164 -36.39 2.09 -4.43
N LEU A 165 -36.08 3.23 -3.78
CA LEU A 165 -36.06 3.28 -2.32
C LEU A 165 -37.47 3.66 -1.83
N PRO A 166 -38.18 2.83 -1.03
CA PRO A 166 -39.42 3.24 -0.36
C PRO A 166 -39.11 4.19 0.79
N LEU A 167 -39.97 5.18 0.96
CA LEU A 167 -40.01 6.20 2.01
C LEU A 167 -40.13 5.60 3.42
#